data_7aa9e92f62e8c507a3a3d0063df37e44
#
_entry.id   7aa9e92f62e8c507a3a3d0063df37e44
#
_cell.length_a   1.000
_cell.length_b   1.000
_cell.length_c   1.000
_cell.angle_alpha   90.00
_cell.angle_beta   90.00
_cell.angle_gamma   90.00
#
_symmetry.space_group_name_H-M   'P 1'
#
loop_
_entity.id
_entity.type
_entity.pdbx_description
1 polymer ?
#
loop_
_entity_poly.entity_id
_entity_poly.type
_entity_poly.pdbx_seq_one_letter_code
_entity_poly.pdbx_strand_id
1 'polypeptide(L)'
;MAQNTNGLMKKTKSQLIEIILRKDSVEQECRTEISNLKEIIIKRESNLKSIDKSYNDYKEEVAKKLLDKENLIESMKSQFDDYTTEIAELKEQRKYYKRYSIILCIVCVILAFSFLLW
;
A
#
# COMPACT_ATOMS: atom_id res chain seq x y z
N MET A 1 81.29 -22.76 17.61
CA MET A 1 80.32 -22.08 16.76
C MET A 1 79.36 -23.02 16.01
N ALA A 2 79.74 -24.19 15.59
CA ALA A 2 78.87 -25.16 14.89
C ALA A 2 77.75 -25.78 15.72
N GLN A 3 77.86 -25.86 17.08
CA GLN A 3 76.80 -26.40 17.95
C GLN A 3 75.67 -25.42 18.18
N ASN A 4 75.89 -24.09 18.05
CA ASN A 4 74.85 -23.09 18.24
C ASN A 4 73.93 -22.91 17.01
N THR A 5 74.45 -23.16 15.84
CA THR A 5 73.67 -23.10 14.60
C THR A 5 72.72 -24.28 14.44
N ASN A 6 73.11 -25.46 14.92
CA ASN A 6 72.21 -26.65 14.90
C ASN A 6 71.06 -26.53 15.90
N GLY A 7 71.28 -25.91 17.08
CA GLY A 7 70.22 -25.62 18.02
C GLY A 7 69.22 -24.55 17.55
N LEU A 8 69.75 -23.52 16.90
CA LEU A 8 68.95 -22.48 16.28
C LEU A 8 68.17 -22.98 15.05
N MET A 9 68.77 -23.87 14.23
CA MET A 9 68.09 -24.49 13.11
C MET A 9 66.96 -25.45 13.57
N LYS A 10 67.19 -26.21 14.65
CA LYS A 10 66.15 -27.06 15.24
C LYS A 10 65.00 -26.24 15.82
N LYS A 11 65.28 -25.14 16.50
CA LYS A 11 64.29 -24.22 17.02
C LYS A 11 63.49 -23.54 15.90
N THR A 12 64.17 -23.08 14.86
CA THR A 12 63.52 -22.49 13.69
C THR A 12 62.68 -23.47 12.93
N LYS A 13 63.10 -24.72 12.82
CA LYS A 13 62.30 -25.79 12.19
C LYS A 13 61.03 -26.07 12.98
N SER A 14 61.13 -26.21 14.30
CA SER A 14 59.99 -26.41 15.18
C SER A 14 59.03 -25.20 15.17
N GLN A 15 59.54 -23.99 15.19
CA GLN A 15 58.74 -22.75 15.08
C GLN A 15 58.02 -22.67 13.71
N LEU A 16 58.71 -23.03 12.64
CA LEU A 16 58.08 -23.03 11.29
C LEU A 16 56.94 -24.07 11.20
N ILE A 17 57.13 -25.26 11.73
CA ILE A 17 56.08 -26.29 11.77
C ILE A 17 54.87 -25.75 12.60
N GLU A 18 55.10 -25.14 13.75
CA GLU A 18 54.05 -24.56 14.58
C GLU A 18 53.29 -23.42 13.85
N ILE A 19 53.99 -22.55 13.12
CA ILE A 19 53.40 -21.49 12.31
C ILE A 19 52.56 -22.07 11.17
N ILE A 20 53.02 -23.14 10.51
CA ILE A 20 52.28 -23.80 9.42
C ILE A 20 51.02 -24.44 9.97
N LEU A 21 51.07 -25.12 11.11
CA LEU A 21 49.90 -25.73 11.74
C LEU A 21 48.86 -24.68 12.18
N ARG A 22 49.32 -23.57 12.73
CA ARG A 22 48.44 -22.44 13.07
C ARG A 22 47.78 -21.83 11.82
N LYS A 23 48.56 -21.68 10.73
CA LYS A 23 48.07 -21.17 9.47
C LYS A 23 47.02 -22.07 8.88
N ASP A 24 47.24 -23.39 8.89
CA ASP A 24 46.26 -24.37 8.42
C ASP A 24 44.98 -24.34 9.22
N SER A 25 45.08 -24.23 10.59
CA SER A 25 43.90 -24.13 11.48
C SER A 25 43.12 -22.84 11.20
N VAL A 26 43.79 -21.71 11.08
CA VAL A 26 43.14 -20.41 10.78
C VAL A 26 42.54 -20.44 9.37
N GLU A 27 43.20 -21.01 8.41
CA GLU A 27 42.66 -21.15 7.05
C GLU A 27 41.38 -22.02 7.05
N GLN A 28 41.38 -23.09 7.81
CA GLN A 28 40.20 -23.97 7.92
C GLN A 28 39.04 -23.26 8.63
N GLU A 29 39.31 -22.52 9.69
CA GLU A 29 38.32 -21.68 10.36
C GLU A 29 37.74 -20.63 9.41
N CYS A 30 38.59 -19.92 8.68
CA CYS A 30 38.15 -18.93 7.68
C CYS A 30 37.31 -19.56 6.55
N ARG A 31 37.67 -20.72 6.07
CA ARG A 31 36.89 -21.45 5.05
C ARG A 31 35.51 -21.84 5.55
N THR A 32 35.43 -22.29 6.81
CA THR A 32 34.16 -22.62 7.45
C THR A 32 33.30 -21.37 7.64
N GLU A 33 33.89 -20.28 8.09
CA GLU A 33 33.19 -19.01 8.26
C GLU A 33 32.70 -18.41 6.93
N ILE A 34 33.50 -18.48 5.87
CA ILE A 34 33.11 -18.09 4.54
C ILE A 34 31.93 -18.93 4.02
N SER A 35 31.96 -20.23 4.28
CA SER A 35 30.85 -21.14 3.91
C SER A 35 29.56 -20.77 4.64
N ASN A 36 29.65 -20.51 5.94
CA ASN A 36 28.49 -20.10 6.77
C ASN A 36 27.94 -18.75 6.30
N LEU A 37 28.81 -17.79 6.02
CA LEU A 37 28.40 -16.47 5.51
C LEU A 37 27.72 -16.57 4.14
N LYS A 38 28.23 -17.42 3.26
CA LYS A 38 27.58 -17.67 1.95
C LYS A 38 26.18 -18.23 2.12
N GLU A 39 26.00 -19.16 3.04
CA GLU A 39 24.66 -19.74 3.33
C GLU A 39 23.71 -18.68 3.87
N ILE A 40 24.19 -17.82 4.77
CA ILE A 40 23.41 -16.70 5.32
C ILE A 40 23.03 -15.71 4.22
N ILE A 41 23.93 -15.41 3.30
CA ILE A 41 23.66 -14.51 2.17
C ILE A 41 22.57 -15.08 1.28
N ILE A 42 22.69 -16.35 0.89
CA ILE A 42 21.67 -17.03 0.05
C ILE A 42 20.29 -17.01 0.74
N LYS A 43 20.26 -17.28 2.04
CA LYS A 43 19.02 -17.25 2.82
C LYS A 43 18.40 -15.85 2.87
N ARG A 44 19.24 -14.84 3.05
CA ARG A 44 18.78 -13.43 3.06
C ARG A 44 18.31 -12.97 1.67
N GLU A 45 18.99 -13.36 0.62
CA GLU A 45 18.55 -13.06 -0.76
C GLU A 45 17.19 -13.72 -1.07
N SER A 46 16.98 -14.95 -0.64
CA SER A 46 15.69 -15.63 -0.78
C SER A 46 14.58 -14.90 -0.02
N ASN A 47 14.87 -14.48 1.22
CA ASN A 47 13.92 -13.72 2.03
C ASN A 47 13.61 -12.37 1.41
N LEU A 48 14.61 -11.67 0.89
CA LEU A 48 14.43 -10.39 0.18
C LEU A 48 13.53 -10.55 -1.04
N LYS A 49 13.74 -11.57 -1.85
CA LYS A 49 12.87 -11.85 -3.00
C LYS A 49 11.42 -12.14 -2.58
N SER A 50 11.24 -12.85 -1.48
CA SER A 50 9.91 -13.13 -0.94
C SER A 50 9.21 -11.87 -0.44
N ILE A 51 9.94 -10.99 0.25
CA ILE A 51 9.43 -9.71 0.73
C ILE A 51 9.10 -8.78 -0.44
N ASP A 52 9.96 -8.72 -1.43
CA ASP A 52 9.75 -7.89 -2.63
C ASP A 52 8.50 -8.32 -3.41
N LYS A 53 8.31 -9.63 -3.56
CA LYS A 53 7.10 -10.18 -4.15
C LYS A 53 5.84 -9.82 -3.35
N SER A 54 5.87 -10.02 -2.03
CA SER A 54 4.75 -9.65 -1.14
C SER A 54 4.44 -8.16 -1.18
N TYR A 55 5.46 -7.32 -1.27
CA TYR A 55 5.29 -5.87 -1.38
C TYR A 55 4.64 -5.48 -2.71
N ASN A 56 5.06 -6.09 -3.80
CA ASN A 56 4.47 -5.83 -5.12
C ASN A 56 3.00 -6.30 -5.17
N ASP A 57 2.70 -7.48 -4.63
CA ASP A 57 1.33 -8.00 -4.55
C ASP A 57 0.44 -7.07 -3.70
N TYR A 58 0.94 -6.58 -2.57
CA TYR A 58 0.24 -5.61 -1.72
C TYR A 58 0.02 -4.26 -2.43
N LYS A 59 1.02 -3.77 -3.13
CA LYS A 59 0.92 -2.53 -3.90
C LYS A 59 -0.14 -2.62 -5.00
N GLU A 60 -0.21 -3.75 -5.68
CA GLU A 60 -1.21 -4.01 -6.71
C GLU A 60 -2.62 -4.11 -6.13
N GLU A 61 -2.78 -4.79 -4.99
CA GLU A 61 -4.06 -4.87 -4.26
C GLU A 61 -4.55 -3.50 -3.79
N VAL A 62 -3.65 -2.69 -3.24
CA VAL A 62 -3.99 -1.32 -2.80
C VAL A 62 -4.37 -0.44 -3.99
N ALA A 63 -3.65 -0.52 -5.10
CA ALA A 63 -3.97 0.22 -6.32
C ALA A 63 -5.36 -0.15 -6.86
N LYS A 64 -5.70 -1.44 -6.85
CA LYS A 64 -7.02 -1.92 -7.26
C LYS A 64 -8.13 -1.41 -6.34
N LYS A 65 -7.94 -1.49 -5.02
CA LYS A 65 -8.90 -0.96 -4.04
C LYS A 65 -9.10 0.56 -4.17
N LEU A 66 -8.05 1.27 -4.52
CA LEU A 66 -8.11 2.72 -4.72
C LEU A 66 -8.94 3.06 -5.97
N LEU A 67 -8.72 2.34 -7.06
CA LEU A 67 -9.49 2.48 -8.30
C LEU A 67 -10.97 2.16 -8.09
N ASP A 68 -11.28 1.08 -7.36
CA ASP A 68 -12.65 0.70 -7.05
C ASP A 68 -13.36 1.77 -6.22
N LYS A 69 -12.66 2.38 -5.25
CA LYS A 69 -13.19 3.49 -4.46
C LYS A 69 -13.40 4.75 -5.28
N GLU A 70 -12.50 5.05 -6.19
CA GLU A 70 -12.60 6.20 -7.09
C GLU A 70 -13.82 6.08 -8.01
N ASN A 71 -14.03 4.89 -8.59
CA ASN A 71 -15.22 4.59 -9.40
C ASN A 71 -16.51 4.69 -8.57
N LEU A 72 -16.48 4.25 -7.31
CA LEU A 72 -17.62 4.38 -6.41
C LEU A 72 -17.95 5.85 -6.10
N ILE A 73 -16.94 6.66 -5.84
CA ILE A 73 -17.10 8.10 -5.60
C ILE A 73 -17.69 8.80 -6.84
N GLU A 74 -17.22 8.45 -8.02
CA GLU A 74 -17.73 9.01 -9.28
C GLU A 74 -19.21 8.63 -9.51
N SER A 75 -19.56 7.36 -9.26
CA SER A 75 -20.95 6.90 -9.30
C SER A 75 -21.84 7.62 -8.29
N MET A 76 -21.39 7.78 -7.05
CA MET A 76 -22.13 8.52 -6.03
C MET A 76 -22.30 9.99 -6.38
N LYS A 77 -21.29 10.60 -6.98
CA LYS A 77 -21.33 11.99 -7.45
C LYS A 77 -22.36 12.19 -8.56
N SER A 78 -22.42 11.27 -9.52
CA SER A 78 -23.43 11.26 -10.55
C SER A 78 -24.84 11.13 -9.98
N GLN A 79 -25.05 10.21 -9.04
CA GLN A 79 -26.35 10.07 -8.36
C GLN A 79 -26.75 11.33 -7.58
N PHE A 80 -25.78 11.97 -6.94
CA PHE A 80 -26.03 13.22 -6.22
C PHE A 80 -26.46 14.36 -7.16
N ASP A 81 -25.84 14.45 -8.33
CA ASP A 81 -26.20 15.42 -9.36
C ASP A 81 -27.62 15.16 -9.89
N ASP A 82 -27.99 13.89 -10.11
CA ASP A 82 -29.34 13.50 -10.51
C ASP A 82 -30.37 13.88 -9.45
N TYR A 83 -30.12 13.61 -8.16
CA TYR A 83 -31.02 13.99 -7.08
C TYR A 83 -31.15 15.52 -6.93
N THR A 84 -30.06 16.28 -7.12
CA THR A 84 -30.15 17.74 -7.06
C THR A 84 -30.99 18.31 -8.19
N THR A 85 -30.93 17.71 -9.37
CA THR A 85 -31.78 18.08 -10.51
C THR A 85 -33.24 17.76 -10.25
N GLU A 86 -33.52 16.56 -9.72
CA GLU A 86 -34.89 16.14 -9.37
C GLU A 86 -35.50 17.04 -8.27
N ILE A 87 -34.72 17.41 -7.26
CA ILE A 87 -35.16 18.36 -6.22
C ILE A 87 -35.46 19.74 -6.81
N ALA A 88 -34.68 20.21 -7.78
CA ALA A 88 -34.90 21.47 -8.44
C ALA A 88 -36.21 21.45 -9.26
N GLU A 89 -36.46 20.37 -9.99
CA GLU A 89 -37.72 20.16 -10.74
C GLU A 89 -38.94 20.09 -9.82
N LEU A 90 -38.84 19.35 -8.73
CA LEU A 90 -39.93 19.26 -7.73
C LEU A 90 -40.23 20.61 -7.07
N LYS A 91 -39.21 21.44 -6.80
CA LYS A 91 -39.39 22.80 -6.30
C LYS A 91 -40.11 23.69 -7.29
N GLU A 92 -39.81 23.58 -8.58
CA GLU A 92 -40.52 24.31 -9.63
C GLU A 92 -41.96 23.86 -9.75
N GLN A 93 -42.22 22.56 -9.79
CA GLN A 93 -43.58 22.02 -9.81
C GLN A 93 -44.38 22.50 -8.59
N ARG A 94 -43.78 22.51 -7.41
CA ARG A 94 -44.44 23.04 -6.20
C ARG A 94 -44.81 24.51 -6.31
N LYS A 95 -43.98 25.33 -6.98
CA LYS A 95 -44.31 26.74 -7.24
C LYS A 95 -45.49 26.86 -8.20
N TYR A 96 -45.56 26.04 -9.22
CA TYR A 96 -46.70 25.97 -10.14
C TYR A 96 -47.99 25.58 -9.42
N TYR A 97 -48.00 24.54 -8.63
CA TYR A 97 -49.17 24.11 -7.89
C TYR A 97 -49.64 25.17 -6.88
N LYS A 98 -48.73 25.86 -6.21
CA LYS A 98 -49.05 26.98 -5.32
C LYS A 98 -49.78 28.13 -6.06
N ARG A 99 -49.26 28.51 -7.21
CA ARG A 99 -49.89 29.57 -8.04
C ARG A 99 -51.25 29.14 -8.53
N TYR A 100 -51.37 27.90 -8.98
CA TYR A 100 -52.62 27.32 -9.46
C TYR A 100 -53.66 27.26 -8.38
N SER A 101 -53.31 26.84 -7.20
CA SER A 101 -54.17 26.79 -6.01
C SER A 101 -54.70 28.17 -5.62
N ILE A 102 -53.86 29.21 -5.65
CA ILE A 102 -54.26 30.58 -5.35
C ILE A 102 -55.25 31.10 -6.40
N ILE A 103 -54.98 30.85 -7.68
CA ILE A 103 -55.90 31.24 -8.77
C ILE A 103 -57.23 30.55 -8.63
N LEU A 104 -57.25 29.27 -8.30
CA LEU A 104 -58.44 28.45 -8.10
C LEU A 104 -59.26 28.93 -6.92
N CYS A 105 -58.62 29.32 -5.79
CA CYS A 105 -59.28 29.94 -4.66
C CYS A 105 -59.93 31.27 -5.01
N ILE A 106 -59.26 32.12 -5.79
CA ILE A 106 -59.78 33.41 -6.23
C ILE A 106 -61.04 33.22 -7.12
N VAL A 107 -60.95 32.27 -8.07
CA VAL A 107 -62.09 31.91 -8.94
C VAL A 107 -63.29 31.39 -8.11
N CYS A 108 -63.04 30.53 -7.15
CA CYS A 108 -64.11 30.01 -6.26
C CYS A 108 -64.76 31.15 -5.43
N VAL A 109 -63.98 32.09 -4.93
CA VAL A 109 -64.50 33.25 -4.21
C VAL A 109 -65.36 34.15 -5.13
N ILE A 110 -64.92 34.41 -6.33
CA ILE A 110 -65.68 35.20 -7.32
C ILE A 110 -67.00 34.50 -7.67
N LEU A 111 -66.99 33.20 -7.90
CA LEU A 111 -68.19 32.43 -8.19
C LEU A 111 -69.14 32.41 -6.99
N ALA A 112 -68.68 32.28 -5.78
CA ALA A 112 -69.48 32.31 -4.57
C ALA A 112 -70.13 33.69 -4.38
N PHE A 113 -69.42 34.77 -4.62
CA PHE A 113 -69.96 36.13 -4.61
C PHE A 113 -71.03 36.37 -5.69
N SER A 114 -70.79 35.87 -6.92
CA SER A 114 -71.78 35.96 -7.99
C SER A 114 -73.06 35.23 -7.70
N PHE A 115 -72.96 34.11 -7.01
CA PHE A 115 -74.13 33.32 -6.60
C PHE A 115 -74.93 33.92 -5.45
N LEU A 116 -74.27 34.70 -4.59
CA LEU A 116 -74.90 35.43 -3.49
C LEU A 116 -75.62 36.73 -3.95
N LEU A 117 -75.19 37.31 -5.08
CA LEU A 117 -75.73 38.54 -5.68
C LEU A 117 -76.87 38.31 -6.67
N TRP A 118 -77.11 37.04 -7.07
CA TRP A 118 -78.21 36.59 -7.91
C TRP A 118 -79.36 36.04 -7.09
#